data_0324ee826579ffe845f8561cb2ecb48a
#
_entry.id   0324ee826579ffe845f8561cb2ecb48a
#
_cell.length_a   1.000
_cell.length_b   1.000
_cell.length_c   1.000
_cell.angle_alpha   90.00
_cell.angle_beta   90.00
_cell.angle_gamma   90.00
#
_symmetry.space_group_name_H-M   'P 1'
#
loop_
_entity.id
_entity.type
_entity.pdbx_description
1 polymer ?
#
loop_
_entity_poly.entity_id
_entity_poly.type
_entity_poly.pdbx_seq_one_letter_code
_entity_poly.pdbx_strand_id
1 'polypeptide(L)' 'MGFLKTLFGAREESPEEKTEKRRERDFNVLKYDGVRACKMGEVKYAIRCFREALALRNDSETASYLAEALL' A
#
# COMPACT_ATOMS: atom_id res chain seq x y z
N MET A 1 -30.44 19.44 1.55
CA MET A 1 -30.06 18.13 2.07
C MET A 1 -29.17 18.17 3.28
N GLY A 2 -29.68 18.84 4.31
CA GLY A 2 -28.91 18.97 5.54
C GLY A 2 -28.60 17.66 6.22
N PHE A 3 -29.47 16.67 6.04
CA PHE A 3 -29.27 15.37 6.64
C PHE A 3 -28.00 14.67 6.11
N LEU A 4 -27.86 14.63 4.80
CA LEU A 4 -26.69 14.00 4.21
C LEU A 4 -25.42 14.76 4.54
N LYS A 5 -25.53 16.07 4.54
CA LYS A 5 -24.39 16.91 4.89
C LYS A 5 -23.94 16.66 6.32
N THR A 6 -24.88 16.54 7.22
CA THR A 6 -24.59 16.28 8.63
C THR A 6 -23.93 14.91 8.78
N LEU A 7 -24.46 13.93 8.06
CA LEU A 7 -23.94 12.57 8.14
C LEU A 7 -22.49 12.51 7.64
N PHE A 8 -22.23 13.12 6.51
CA PHE A 8 -20.89 13.13 5.95
C PHE A 8 -19.96 14.05 6.73
N GLY A 9 -20.51 15.15 7.23
CA GLY A 9 -19.73 16.07 8.02
C GLY A 9 -19.19 15.45 9.29
N ALA A 10 -20.00 14.60 9.92
CA ALA A 10 -19.58 13.93 11.15
C ALA A 10 -18.45 12.95 10.91
N ARG A 11 -18.31 12.48 9.69
CA ARG A 11 -17.28 11.52 9.33
C ARG A 11 -16.24 12.09 8.39
N GLU A 12 -16.34 13.35 8.14
CA GLU A 12 -15.45 13.98 7.19
C GLU A 12 -14.02 13.90 7.68
N GLU A 13 -13.21 13.25 6.90
CA GLU A 13 -11.80 13.15 7.18
C GLU A 13 -11.08 14.30 6.48
N SER A 14 -9.97 14.73 7.06
CA SER A 14 -9.16 15.74 6.39
C SER A 14 -8.57 15.13 5.11
N PRO A 15 -8.24 15.96 4.11
CA PRO A 15 -7.60 15.45 2.90
C PRO A 15 -6.33 14.66 3.21
N GLU A 16 -5.61 15.04 4.24
CA GLU A 16 -4.41 14.35 4.66
C GLU A 16 -4.71 12.95 5.15
N GLU A 17 -5.76 12.80 5.96
CA GLU A 17 -6.15 11.50 6.47
C GLU A 17 -6.59 10.56 5.35
N LYS A 18 -7.33 11.08 4.38
CA LYS A 18 -7.77 10.29 3.24
C LYS A 18 -6.58 9.82 2.42
N THR A 19 -5.60 10.70 2.25
CA THR A 19 -4.41 10.37 1.50
C THR A 19 -3.60 9.29 2.21
N GLU A 20 -3.46 9.40 3.53
CA GLU A 20 -2.74 8.41 4.31
C GLU A 20 -3.41 7.05 4.27
N LYS A 21 -4.72 7.00 4.39
CA LYS A 21 -5.44 5.74 4.32
C LYS A 21 -5.30 5.09 2.96
N ARG A 22 -5.32 5.89 1.91
CA ARG A 22 -5.13 5.38 0.56
C ARG A 22 -3.73 4.82 0.39
N ARG A 23 -2.72 5.53 0.86
CA ARG A 23 -1.34 5.06 0.79
C ARG A 23 -1.14 3.77 1.54
N GLU A 24 -1.73 3.70 2.73
CA GLU A 24 -1.64 2.49 3.55
C GLU A 24 -2.27 1.30 2.84
N ARG A 25 -3.44 1.49 2.26
CA ARG A 25 -4.11 0.42 1.52
C ARG A 25 -3.29 0.01 0.31
N ASP A 26 -2.83 0.98 -0.47
CA ASP A 26 -2.04 0.70 -1.66
C ASP A 26 -0.73 0.01 -1.29
N PHE A 27 -0.10 0.45 -0.22
CA PHE A 27 1.10 -0.19 0.29
C PHE A 27 0.84 -1.66 0.61
N ASN A 28 -0.22 -1.94 1.35
CA ASN A 28 -0.55 -3.31 1.73
C ASN A 28 -0.83 -4.17 0.50
N VAL A 29 -1.56 -3.66 -0.47
CA VAL A 29 -1.85 -4.38 -1.70
C VAL A 29 -0.56 -4.72 -2.43
N LEU A 30 0.32 -3.74 -2.61
CA LEU A 30 1.58 -3.95 -3.31
C LEU A 30 2.48 -4.94 -2.57
N LYS A 31 2.52 -4.83 -1.26
CA LYS A 31 3.33 -5.74 -0.45
C LYS A 31 2.86 -7.19 -0.62
N TYR A 32 1.56 -7.42 -0.49
CA TYR A 32 1.03 -8.76 -0.62
C TYR A 32 1.13 -9.30 -2.05
N ASP A 33 0.93 -8.44 -3.04
CA ASP A 33 1.09 -8.83 -4.43
C ASP A 33 2.54 -9.25 -4.69
N GLY A 34 3.48 -8.52 -4.11
CA GLY A 34 4.88 -8.88 -4.24
C GLY A 34 5.19 -10.23 -3.64
N VAL A 35 4.68 -10.50 -2.45
CA VAL A 35 4.87 -11.80 -1.80
C VAL A 35 4.26 -12.91 -2.63
N ARG A 36 3.06 -12.68 -3.14
CA ARG A 36 2.37 -13.66 -3.98
C ARG A 36 3.16 -13.92 -5.25
N ALA A 37 3.66 -12.86 -5.88
CA ALA A 37 4.46 -13.00 -7.10
C ALA A 37 5.72 -13.82 -6.85
N CYS A 38 6.36 -13.62 -5.70
CA CYS A 38 7.53 -14.41 -5.34
C CYS A 38 7.19 -15.90 -5.26
N LYS A 39 6.05 -16.22 -4.65
CA LYS A 39 5.61 -17.60 -4.52
C LYS A 39 5.28 -18.23 -5.87
N MET A 40 4.85 -17.40 -6.81
CA MET A 40 4.52 -17.87 -8.17
C MET A 40 5.73 -17.90 -9.09
N GLY A 41 6.87 -17.49 -8.59
CA GLY A 41 8.08 -17.45 -9.41
C GLY A 41 8.23 -16.21 -10.27
N GLU A 42 7.34 -15.25 -10.13
CA GLU A 42 7.40 -14.01 -10.90
C GLU A 42 8.22 -12.95 -10.15
N VAL A 43 9.53 -13.21 -10.12
CA VAL A 43 10.44 -12.37 -9.32
C VAL A 43 10.49 -10.94 -9.81
N LYS A 44 10.51 -10.72 -11.12
CA LYS A 44 10.57 -9.37 -11.66
C LYS A 44 9.36 -8.54 -11.25
N TYR A 45 8.20 -9.15 -11.30
CA TYR A 45 6.97 -8.47 -10.87
C TYR A 45 7.00 -8.19 -9.39
N ALA A 46 7.49 -9.14 -8.60
CA ALA A 46 7.62 -8.98 -7.17
C ALA A 46 8.52 -7.79 -6.82
N ILE A 47 9.65 -7.68 -7.49
CA ILE A 47 10.59 -6.58 -7.28
C ILE A 47 9.90 -5.25 -7.54
N ARG A 48 9.14 -5.17 -8.61
CA ARG A 48 8.40 -3.97 -8.95
C ARG A 48 7.41 -3.59 -7.87
N CYS A 49 6.63 -4.58 -7.40
CA CYS A 49 5.66 -4.35 -6.35
C CYS A 49 6.31 -3.86 -5.07
N PHE A 50 7.40 -4.48 -4.67
CA PHE A 50 8.08 -4.09 -3.44
C PHE A 50 8.68 -2.70 -3.55
N ARG A 51 9.24 -2.35 -4.71
CA ARG A 51 9.77 -1.01 -4.92
C ARG A 51 8.68 0.04 -4.82
N GLU A 52 7.54 -0.22 -5.43
CA GLU A 52 6.42 0.70 -5.36
C GLU A 52 5.87 0.81 -3.95
N ALA A 53 5.83 -0.31 -3.23
CA ALA A 53 5.39 -0.30 -1.84
C ALA A 53 6.32 0.54 -0.99
N LEU A 54 7.63 0.39 -1.17
CA LEU A 54 8.60 1.17 -0.41
C LEU A 54 8.56 2.66 -0.74
N ALA A 55 8.14 3.01 -1.95
CA ALA A 55 7.96 4.41 -2.30
C ALA A 55 6.80 5.03 -1.54
N LEU A 56 5.81 4.22 -1.19
CA LEU A 56 4.67 4.69 -0.43
C LEU A 56 4.93 4.73 1.07
N ARG A 57 5.67 3.76 1.55
CA ARG A 57 5.95 3.65 2.97
C ARG A 57 7.28 2.93 3.19
N ASN A 58 8.12 3.51 4.02
CA ASN A 58 9.41 2.91 4.35
C ASN A 58 9.19 1.81 5.39
N ASP A 59 9.13 0.57 4.92
CA ASP A 59 8.85 -0.59 5.74
C ASP A 59 10.01 -1.58 5.67
N SER A 60 10.60 -1.90 6.81
CA SER A 60 11.76 -2.77 6.84
C SER A 60 11.45 -4.20 6.39
N GLU A 61 10.24 -4.69 6.67
CA GLU A 61 9.84 -6.00 6.23
C GLU A 61 9.76 -6.10 4.71
N THR A 62 9.18 -5.07 4.09
CA THR A 62 9.10 -4.99 2.63
C THR A 62 10.49 -4.88 2.04
N ALA A 63 11.38 -4.12 2.67
CA ALA A 63 12.76 -4.00 2.22
C ALA A 63 13.47 -5.35 2.26
N SER A 64 13.20 -6.14 3.29
CA SER A 64 13.76 -7.49 3.40
C SER A 64 13.26 -8.39 2.28
N TYR A 65 11.98 -8.32 1.97
CA TYR A 65 11.42 -9.09 0.86
C TYR A 65 12.06 -8.68 -0.47
N LEU A 66 12.27 -7.39 -0.65
CA LEU A 66 12.91 -6.90 -1.87
C LEU A 66 14.34 -7.41 -1.97
N ALA A 67 15.07 -7.37 -0.88
CA ALA A 67 16.44 -7.87 -0.85
C ALA A 67 16.49 -9.35 -1.21
N GLU A 68 15.57 -10.14 -0.67
CA GLU A 68 15.49 -11.55 -1.00
C GLU A 68 15.17 -11.78 -2.48
N ALA A 69 14.28 -10.98 -3.01
CA ALA A 69 13.90 -11.10 -4.42
C ALA A 69 15.05 -10.73 -5.36
N LEU A 70 15.94 -9.85 -4.91
CA LEU A 70 17.08 -9.43 -5.72
C LEU A 70 18.25 -10.43 -5.68
N LEU A 71 18.23 -11.31 -4.71
CA LEU A 71 19.25 -12.35 -4.63
C LEU A 71 18.97 -13.46 -5.62
#